data_7e144f43218f39a25d1b137005068427
#
_entry.id   7e144f43218f39a25d1b137005068427
#
_cell.length_a   1.000
_cell.length_b   1.000
_cell.length_c   1.000
_cell.angle_alpha   90.00
_cell.angle_beta   90.00
_cell.angle_gamma   90.00
#
_symmetry.space_group_name_H-M   'P 1'
#
loop_
_entity.id
_entity.type
_entity.pdbx_description
1 polymer ?
#
loop_
_entity_poly.entity_id
_entity_poly.type
_entity_poly.pdbx_seq_one_letter_code
_entity_poly.pdbx_strand_id
1 'polypeptide(L)'
;TLFTESDPLRLAGGETLAPVDVVFETWGTLNAARDNAVFVAHALTGDSHASGTAEAPGWWDTMVGPGKPVDTDRFFVICPNLLGGCRGTTGPTSINPATGTPYGLDFPILEISDFVSVHRALMRHLGIERLLAGIGGSQGGMQILQWALTAPEEIAHAVLVAATSRLSAQNIAFS
;
A
#
# COMPACT_ATOMS: atom_id res chain seq x y z
N THR A 1 -1.04 13.05 6.66
CA THR A 1 0.36 12.82 7.09
C THR A 1 0.39 11.71 8.12
N LEU A 2 1.20 10.67 7.91
CA LEU A 2 1.36 9.55 8.84
C LEU A 2 2.65 9.63 9.65
N PHE A 3 3.71 10.19 9.08
CA PHE A 3 4.99 10.38 9.76
C PHE A 3 5.36 11.86 9.72
N THR A 4 5.96 12.34 10.81
CA THR A 4 6.32 13.74 11.01
C THR A 4 7.80 13.86 11.40
N GLU A 5 8.33 15.06 11.44
CA GLU A 5 9.71 15.29 11.90
C GLU A 5 9.99 14.76 13.32
N SER A 6 8.97 14.79 14.19
CA SER A 6 9.09 14.25 15.56
C SER A 6 8.96 12.73 15.64
N ASP A 7 8.37 12.11 14.61
CA ASP A 7 8.21 10.65 14.49
C ASP A 7 8.39 10.24 13.02
N PRO A 8 9.63 10.26 12.50
CA PRO A 8 9.91 9.97 11.10
C PRO A 8 9.83 8.49 10.78
N LEU A 9 9.50 8.19 9.52
CA LEU A 9 9.63 6.84 8.99
C LEU A 9 11.11 6.44 8.95
N ARG A 10 11.45 5.34 9.62
CA ARG A 10 12.78 4.72 9.52
C ARG A 10 12.78 3.73 8.37
N LEU A 11 13.63 3.95 7.38
CA LEU A 11 13.76 3.12 6.21
C LEU A 11 14.72 1.95 6.49
N ALA A 12 14.55 0.86 5.76
CA ALA A 12 15.40 -0.32 5.84
C ALA A 12 16.87 -0.02 5.54
N GLY A 13 17.15 0.95 4.65
CA GLY A 13 18.48 1.45 4.36
C GLY A 13 19.15 2.24 5.51
N GLY A 14 18.42 2.54 6.59
CA GLY A 14 18.91 3.27 7.76
C GLY A 14 18.62 4.78 7.72
N GLU A 15 18.13 5.30 6.62
CA GLU A 15 17.71 6.69 6.49
C GLU A 15 16.36 6.95 7.15
N THR A 16 16.00 8.21 7.31
CA THR A 16 14.69 8.61 7.80
C THR A 16 13.99 9.49 6.78
N LEU A 17 12.67 9.38 6.70
CA LEU A 17 11.83 10.18 5.82
C LEU A 17 10.68 10.83 6.59
N ALA A 18 10.56 12.14 6.48
CA ALA A 18 9.46 12.94 7.02
C ALA A 18 9.38 14.29 6.27
N PRO A 19 8.18 14.85 6.07
CA PRO A 19 6.89 14.20 6.36
C PRO A 19 6.56 13.10 5.35
N VAL A 20 5.73 12.12 5.76
CA VAL A 20 5.16 11.14 4.83
C VAL A 20 3.66 11.30 4.79
N ASP A 21 3.18 11.75 3.65
CA ASP A 21 1.76 11.80 3.30
C ASP A 21 1.37 10.56 2.50
N VAL A 22 0.21 10.01 2.78
CA VAL A 22 -0.31 8.85 2.06
C VAL A 22 -1.68 9.19 1.49
N VAL A 23 -1.80 9.08 0.17
CA VAL A 23 -3.08 9.10 -0.53
C VAL A 23 -3.61 7.69 -0.63
N PHE A 24 -4.87 7.50 -0.30
CA PHE A 24 -5.54 6.20 -0.35
C PHE A 24 -7.01 6.37 -0.68
N GLU A 25 -7.62 5.32 -1.21
CA GLU A 25 -9.04 5.25 -1.45
C GLU A 25 -9.66 4.10 -0.65
N THR A 26 -10.95 4.22 -0.37
CA THR A 26 -11.71 3.21 0.36
C THR A 26 -13.07 2.99 -0.25
N TRP A 27 -13.57 1.77 -0.14
CA TRP A 27 -14.90 1.36 -0.58
C TRP A 27 -15.58 0.52 0.49
N GLY A 28 -16.91 0.58 0.56
CA GLY A 28 -17.69 -0.11 1.59
C GLY A 28 -17.65 0.58 2.94
N THR A 29 -18.05 -0.13 3.98
CA THR A 29 -18.15 0.41 5.34
C THR A 29 -17.42 -0.48 6.34
N LEU A 30 -16.54 0.13 7.13
CA LEU A 30 -15.89 -0.56 8.25
C LEU A 30 -16.93 -0.84 9.33
N ASN A 31 -17.11 -2.10 9.68
CA ASN A 31 -18.08 -2.50 10.69
C ASN A 31 -17.62 -2.12 12.12
N ALA A 32 -18.53 -2.20 13.09
CA ALA A 32 -18.24 -1.81 14.47
C ALA A 32 -17.15 -2.69 15.13
N ALA A 33 -17.03 -3.95 14.72
CA ALA A 33 -16.00 -4.87 15.21
C ALA A 33 -14.64 -4.63 14.52
N ARG A 34 -14.59 -3.85 13.45
CA ARG A 34 -13.40 -3.54 12.64
C ARG A 34 -12.66 -4.78 12.11
N ASP A 35 -13.42 -5.85 11.81
CA ASP A 35 -12.91 -7.14 11.40
C ASP A 35 -13.20 -7.52 9.94
N ASN A 36 -13.83 -6.60 9.18
CA ASN A 36 -14.15 -6.76 7.76
C ASN A 36 -13.24 -5.97 6.80
N ALA A 37 -12.08 -5.53 7.26
CA ALA A 37 -11.15 -4.75 6.44
C ALA A 37 -10.36 -5.63 5.48
N VAL A 38 -10.35 -5.27 4.20
CA VAL A 38 -9.56 -5.88 3.12
C VAL A 38 -8.59 -4.87 2.56
N PHE A 39 -7.30 -5.18 2.60
CA PHE A 39 -6.25 -4.34 2.06
C PHE A 39 -5.89 -4.80 0.65
N VAL A 40 -5.90 -3.87 -0.30
CA VAL A 40 -5.49 -4.10 -1.69
C VAL A 40 -4.15 -3.41 -1.92
N ALA A 41 -3.11 -4.20 -2.19
CA ALA A 41 -1.80 -3.72 -2.55
C ALA A 41 -1.64 -3.72 -4.08
N HIS A 42 -1.53 -2.54 -4.69
CA HIS A 42 -1.37 -2.42 -6.13
C HIS A 42 0.04 -2.81 -6.61
N ALA A 43 0.16 -3.17 -7.88
CA ALA A 43 1.43 -3.46 -8.54
C ALA A 43 2.22 -2.16 -8.80
N LEU A 44 3.47 -2.28 -9.27
CA LEU A 44 4.36 -1.14 -9.56
C LEU A 44 3.69 -0.03 -10.39
N THR A 45 2.88 -0.41 -11.37
CA THR A 45 2.22 0.52 -12.31
C THR A 45 0.82 0.94 -11.90
N GLY A 46 0.31 0.44 -10.77
CA GLY A 46 -1.01 0.77 -10.24
C GLY A 46 -1.02 2.05 -9.40
N ASP A 47 -2.19 2.33 -8.86
CA ASP A 47 -2.42 3.43 -7.92
C ASP A 47 -3.55 3.07 -6.93
N SER A 48 -3.97 4.03 -6.11
CA SER A 48 -5.05 3.82 -5.13
C SER A 48 -6.41 3.55 -5.75
N HIS A 49 -6.63 3.91 -7.04
CA HIS A 49 -7.93 3.83 -7.69
C HIS A 49 -8.27 2.41 -8.18
N ALA A 50 -8.44 1.48 -7.22
CA ALA A 50 -8.70 0.08 -7.54
C ALA A 50 -10.11 -0.17 -8.07
N SER A 51 -11.10 0.61 -7.65
CA SER A 51 -12.49 0.53 -8.14
C SER A 51 -13.04 1.93 -8.40
N GLY A 52 -13.82 2.07 -9.46
CA GLY A 52 -14.32 3.36 -9.91
C GLY A 52 -15.74 3.31 -10.46
N THR A 53 -16.04 4.25 -11.34
CA THR A 53 -17.32 4.37 -12.07
C THR A 53 -17.12 4.08 -13.56
N ALA A 54 -18.22 4.09 -14.32
CA ALA A 54 -18.14 3.95 -15.78
C ALA A 54 -17.35 5.08 -16.44
N GLU A 55 -17.38 6.29 -15.87
CA GLU A 55 -16.67 7.48 -16.36
C GLU A 55 -15.21 7.53 -15.91
N ALA A 56 -14.90 6.92 -14.77
CA ALA A 56 -13.57 6.83 -14.20
C ALA A 56 -13.34 5.41 -13.66
N PRO A 57 -13.02 4.45 -14.54
CA PRO A 57 -12.89 3.05 -14.13
C PRO A 57 -11.64 2.82 -13.29
N GLY A 58 -11.78 2.01 -12.24
CA GLY A 58 -10.68 1.52 -11.45
C GLY A 58 -9.91 0.41 -12.17
N TRP A 59 -8.62 0.27 -11.85
CA TRP A 59 -7.79 -0.76 -12.48
C TRP A 59 -8.20 -2.20 -12.12
N TRP A 60 -9.00 -2.38 -11.07
CA TRP A 60 -9.46 -3.69 -10.61
C TRP A 60 -10.99 -3.79 -10.47
N ASP A 61 -11.72 -3.03 -11.27
CA ASP A 61 -13.18 -3.05 -11.28
C ASP A 61 -13.80 -4.44 -11.49
N THR A 62 -13.07 -5.37 -12.08
CA THR A 62 -13.50 -6.76 -12.22
C THR A 62 -13.54 -7.51 -10.89
N MET A 63 -12.79 -7.04 -9.89
CA MET A 63 -12.63 -7.72 -8.60
C MET A 63 -13.25 -6.96 -7.43
N VAL A 64 -13.18 -5.63 -7.45
CA VAL A 64 -13.61 -4.78 -6.33
C VAL A 64 -14.92 -4.07 -6.67
N GLY A 65 -15.92 -4.20 -5.81
CA GLY A 65 -17.22 -3.53 -5.98
C GLY A 65 -18.38 -4.34 -5.42
N PRO A 66 -19.61 -3.78 -5.43
CA PRO A 66 -20.81 -4.48 -4.96
C PRO A 66 -21.04 -5.81 -5.70
N GLY A 67 -21.21 -6.89 -4.96
CA GLY A 67 -21.45 -8.23 -5.50
C GLY A 67 -20.28 -8.86 -6.27
N LYS A 68 -19.09 -8.23 -6.26
CA LYS A 68 -17.86 -8.74 -6.89
C LYS A 68 -17.07 -9.63 -5.92
N PRO A 69 -15.98 -10.32 -6.36
CA PRO A 69 -15.20 -11.17 -5.47
C PRO A 69 -14.71 -10.48 -4.20
N VAL A 70 -14.30 -9.22 -4.29
CA VAL A 70 -14.04 -8.33 -3.15
C VAL A 70 -15.25 -7.42 -3.01
N ASP A 71 -16.28 -7.95 -2.35
CA ASP A 71 -17.61 -7.35 -2.27
C ASP A 71 -17.65 -6.17 -1.29
N THR A 72 -17.83 -4.97 -1.82
CA THR A 72 -17.87 -3.74 -1.01
C THR A 72 -19.17 -3.56 -0.23
N ASP A 73 -20.21 -4.37 -0.46
CA ASP A 73 -21.39 -4.42 0.41
C ASP A 73 -21.10 -5.16 1.73
N ARG A 74 -20.03 -5.96 1.76
CA ARG A 74 -19.61 -6.78 2.91
C ARG A 74 -18.30 -6.33 3.54
N PHE A 75 -17.35 -5.87 2.73
CA PHE A 75 -15.99 -5.56 3.14
C PHE A 75 -15.71 -4.07 3.07
N PHE A 76 -14.90 -3.59 4.00
CA PHE A 76 -14.26 -2.30 3.92
C PHE A 76 -12.94 -2.46 3.21
N VAL A 77 -12.85 -2.01 1.97
CA VAL A 77 -11.68 -2.17 1.11
C VAL A 77 -10.82 -0.91 1.17
N ILE A 78 -9.52 -1.08 1.28
CA ILE A 78 -8.53 0.01 1.38
C ILE A 78 -7.45 -0.24 0.35
N CYS A 79 -7.15 0.76 -0.49
CA CYS A 79 -6.03 0.74 -1.43
C CYS A 79 -5.23 2.05 -1.32
N PRO A 80 -4.03 2.06 -0.72
CA PRO A 80 -3.17 3.23 -0.71
C PRO A 80 -2.26 3.27 -1.93
N ASN A 81 -1.83 4.48 -2.32
CA ASN A 81 -0.70 4.67 -3.20
C ASN A 81 0.60 4.35 -2.48
N LEU A 82 1.54 3.74 -3.21
CA LEU A 82 2.86 3.41 -2.68
C LEU A 82 3.68 4.66 -2.33
N LEU A 83 4.45 4.56 -1.27
CA LEU A 83 5.56 5.46 -0.99
C LEU A 83 6.51 5.48 -2.20
N GLY A 84 7.03 6.63 -2.57
CA GLY A 84 7.88 6.76 -3.77
C GLY A 84 7.12 6.76 -5.09
N GLY A 85 5.79 6.60 -5.08
CA GLY A 85 4.94 6.68 -6.26
C GLY A 85 4.69 8.11 -6.73
N CYS A 86 3.98 8.26 -7.85
CA CYS A 86 3.71 9.55 -8.50
C CYS A 86 2.25 10.01 -8.39
N ARG A 87 1.45 9.39 -7.51
CA ARG A 87 0.01 9.65 -7.37
C ARG A 87 -0.36 10.29 -6.02
N GLY A 88 0.49 11.20 -5.53
CA GLY A 88 0.20 12.06 -4.38
C GLY A 88 0.70 11.54 -3.03
N THR A 89 1.02 10.27 -2.86
CA THR A 89 1.82 9.80 -1.72
C THR A 89 3.25 10.33 -1.84
N THR A 90 3.89 10.64 -0.73
CA THR A 90 5.26 11.16 -0.70
C THR A 90 6.18 10.34 -1.60
N GLY A 91 6.90 11.03 -2.47
CA GLY A 91 7.77 10.42 -3.48
C GLY A 91 8.79 11.42 -4.04
N PRO A 92 9.53 11.06 -5.10
CA PRO A 92 10.56 11.91 -5.71
C PRO A 92 10.09 13.30 -6.13
N THR A 93 8.81 13.47 -6.46
CA THR A 93 8.22 14.77 -6.82
C THR A 93 7.80 15.62 -5.62
N SER A 94 7.81 15.05 -4.42
CA SER A 94 7.50 15.79 -3.18
C SER A 94 8.61 16.75 -2.82
N ILE A 95 8.25 17.85 -2.15
CA ILE A 95 9.23 18.85 -1.70
C ILE A 95 10.03 18.28 -0.53
N ASN A 96 11.34 18.26 -0.66
CA ASN A 96 12.25 17.97 0.42
C ASN A 96 12.28 19.16 1.39
N PRO A 97 11.88 19.01 2.65
CA PRO A 97 11.82 20.13 3.59
C PRO A 97 13.21 20.73 3.90
N ALA A 98 14.27 19.95 3.74
CA ALA A 98 15.63 20.43 3.99
C ALA A 98 16.14 21.40 2.89
N THR A 99 15.65 21.24 1.65
CA THR A 99 16.12 22.04 0.50
C THR A 99 15.07 22.98 -0.06
N GLY A 100 13.78 22.73 0.21
CA GLY A 100 12.66 23.47 -0.38
C GLY A 100 12.40 23.14 -1.86
N THR A 101 13.05 22.13 -2.41
CA THR A 101 12.90 21.65 -3.81
C THR A 101 12.46 20.18 -3.84
N PRO A 102 11.95 19.68 -4.96
CA PRO A 102 11.63 18.24 -5.08
C PRO A 102 12.84 17.37 -4.76
N TYR A 103 12.58 16.22 -4.13
CA TYR A 103 13.62 15.23 -3.84
C TYR A 103 14.38 14.79 -5.09
N GLY A 104 13.66 14.51 -6.18
CA GLY A 104 14.28 14.02 -7.41
C GLY A 104 15.09 12.75 -7.17
N LEU A 105 16.36 12.78 -7.56
CA LEU A 105 17.30 11.66 -7.37
C LEU A 105 17.79 11.50 -5.92
N ASP A 106 17.58 12.49 -5.07
CA ASP A 106 17.91 12.42 -3.64
C ASP A 106 16.81 11.72 -2.81
N PHE A 107 15.73 11.26 -3.46
CA PHE A 107 14.72 10.44 -2.77
C PHE A 107 15.34 9.10 -2.36
N PRO A 108 15.16 8.65 -1.11
CA PRO A 108 15.82 7.45 -0.62
C PRO A 108 15.40 6.20 -1.38
N ILE A 109 16.29 5.23 -1.44
CA ILE A 109 16.00 3.90 -1.99
C ILE A 109 15.06 3.17 -1.03
N LEU A 110 13.99 2.61 -1.56
CA LEU A 110 12.95 1.93 -0.79
C LEU A 110 13.02 0.42 -0.97
N GLU A 111 12.77 -0.29 0.11
CA GLU A 111 12.56 -1.73 0.13
C GLU A 111 11.08 -2.09 0.32
N ILE A 112 10.71 -3.35 0.07
CA ILE A 112 9.33 -3.83 0.29
C ILE A 112 8.89 -3.65 1.76
N SER A 113 9.81 -3.79 2.70
CA SER A 113 9.58 -3.56 4.13
C SER A 113 9.17 -2.12 4.45
N ASP A 114 9.65 -1.14 3.69
CA ASP A 114 9.31 0.27 3.88
C ASP A 114 7.85 0.52 3.49
N PHE A 115 7.40 -0.07 2.37
CA PHE A 115 5.99 -0.02 1.98
C PHE A 115 5.10 -0.62 3.07
N VAL A 116 5.47 -1.79 3.60
CA VAL A 116 4.73 -2.45 4.69
C VAL A 116 4.68 -1.59 5.94
N SER A 117 5.76 -0.91 6.29
CA SER A 117 5.82 0.01 7.44
C SER A 117 4.81 1.15 7.30
N VAL A 118 4.69 1.72 6.09
CA VAL A 118 3.70 2.77 5.77
C VAL A 118 2.28 2.20 5.82
N HIS A 119 2.04 1.02 5.26
CA HIS A 119 0.73 0.37 5.28
C HIS A 119 0.25 0.08 6.71
N ARG A 120 1.14 -0.43 7.56
CA ARG A 120 0.85 -0.67 8.98
C ARG A 120 0.53 0.63 9.72
N ALA A 121 1.25 1.72 9.43
CA ALA A 121 0.95 3.03 9.98
C ALA A 121 -0.42 3.54 9.54
N LEU A 122 -0.81 3.33 8.27
CA LEU A 122 -2.14 3.67 7.76
C LEU A 122 -3.23 2.86 8.48
N MET A 123 -3.03 1.55 8.68
CA MET A 123 -4.01 0.73 9.42
C MET A 123 -4.19 1.20 10.86
N ARG A 124 -3.09 1.51 11.56
CA ARG A 124 -3.17 2.10 12.92
C ARG A 124 -3.91 3.44 12.92
N HIS A 125 -3.66 4.30 11.92
CA HIS A 125 -4.36 5.58 11.76
C HIS A 125 -5.88 5.39 11.56
N LEU A 126 -6.28 4.36 10.84
CA LEU A 126 -7.70 4.00 10.64
C LEU A 126 -8.28 3.21 11.82
N GLY A 127 -7.50 2.90 12.84
CA GLY A 127 -7.92 2.10 13.98
C GLY A 127 -8.21 0.63 13.64
N ILE A 128 -7.52 0.09 12.63
CA ILE A 128 -7.63 -1.31 12.20
C ILE A 128 -6.41 -2.05 12.72
N GLU A 129 -6.62 -2.97 13.66
CA GLU A 129 -5.55 -3.77 14.27
C GLU A 129 -5.24 -5.02 13.46
N ARG A 130 -6.26 -5.58 12.78
CA ARG A 130 -6.15 -6.80 12.01
C ARG A 130 -6.98 -6.74 10.73
N LEU A 131 -6.36 -7.05 9.62
CA LEU A 131 -7.02 -7.20 8.33
C LEU A 131 -7.70 -8.57 8.24
N LEU A 132 -8.93 -8.62 7.70
CA LEU A 132 -9.54 -9.86 7.26
C LEU A 132 -8.72 -10.49 6.15
N ALA A 133 -8.30 -9.68 5.17
CA ALA A 133 -7.43 -10.14 4.09
C ALA A 133 -6.51 -9.02 3.59
N GLY A 134 -5.30 -9.41 3.20
CA GLY A 134 -4.43 -8.63 2.34
C GLY A 134 -4.37 -9.29 0.96
N ILE A 135 -4.60 -8.53 -0.10
CA ILE A 135 -4.61 -9.03 -1.48
C ILE A 135 -3.66 -8.19 -2.32
N GLY A 136 -2.76 -8.85 -3.06
CA GLY A 136 -1.85 -8.13 -3.94
C GLY A 136 -1.36 -8.95 -5.11
N GLY A 137 -1.18 -8.27 -6.25
CA GLY A 137 -0.59 -8.84 -7.46
C GLY A 137 0.82 -8.30 -7.72
N SER A 138 1.71 -9.14 -8.27
CA SER A 138 3.08 -8.77 -8.60
C SER A 138 3.81 -8.15 -7.39
N GLN A 139 4.31 -6.91 -7.49
CA GLN A 139 4.92 -6.18 -6.37
C GLN A 139 3.95 -6.03 -5.18
N GLY A 140 2.64 -5.85 -5.43
CA GLY A 140 1.64 -5.83 -4.37
C GLY A 140 1.58 -7.15 -3.59
N GLY A 141 1.71 -8.28 -4.28
CA GLY A 141 1.80 -9.59 -3.62
C GLY A 141 3.07 -9.75 -2.79
N MET A 142 4.20 -9.15 -3.20
CA MET A 142 5.43 -9.14 -2.39
C MET A 142 5.23 -8.34 -1.10
N GLN A 143 4.49 -7.23 -1.15
CA GLN A 143 4.16 -6.42 0.03
C GLN A 143 3.29 -7.22 1.02
N ILE A 144 2.25 -7.90 0.53
CA ILE A 144 1.38 -8.74 1.38
C ILE A 144 2.16 -9.91 1.96
N LEU A 145 3.04 -10.55 1.17
CA LEU A 145 3.91 -11.62 1.67
C LEU A 145 4.84 -11.12 2.78
N GLN A 146 5.51 -9.98 2.56
CA GLN A 146 6.39 -9.37 3.56
C GLN A 146 5.63 -9.05 4.84
N TRP A 147 4.43 -8.48 4.73
CA TRP A 147 3.59 -8.17 5.90
C TRP A 147 3.20 -9.44 6.66
N ALA A 148 2.70 -10.47 5.95
CA ALA A 148 2.31 -11.73 6.57
C ALA A 148 3.47 -12.47 7.26
N LEU A 149 4.70 -12.27 6.79
CA LEU A 149 5.90 -12.86 7.40
C LEU A 149 6.38 -12.08 8.62
N THR A 150 6.24 -10.76 8.62
CA THR A 150 6.79 -9.89 9.68
C THR A 150 5.80 -9.55 10.78
N ALA A 151 4.50 -9.63 10.50
CA ALA A 151 3.41 -9.36 11.44
C ALA A 151 2.20 -10.27 11.12
N PRO A 152 2.32 -11.60 11.26
CA PRO A 152 1.28 -12.55 10.88
C PRO A 152 -0.02 -12.36 11.67
N GLU A 153 0.03 -11.79 12.85
CA GLU A 153 -1.13 -11.50 13.69
C GLU A 153 -2.01 -10.37 13.09
N GLU A 154 -1.46 -9.50 12.27
CA GLU A 154 -2.16 -8.37 11.67
C GLU A 154 -2.96 -8.75 10.41
N ILE A 155 -2.76 -9.93 9.81
CA ILE A 155 -3.45 -10.37 8.60
C ILE A 155 -4.02 -11.78 8.80
N ALA A 156 -5.35 -11.93 8.67
CA ALA A 156 -5.99 -13.24 8.78
C ALA A 156 -5.79 -14.11 7.53
N HIS A 157 -5.86 -13.49 6.34
CA HIS A 157 -5.70 -14.17 5.06
C HIS A 157 -4.81 -13.36 4.13
N ALA A 158 -3.80 -13.99 3.53
CA ALA A 158 -2.93 -13.39 2.52
C ALA A 158 -3.22 -14.03 1.15
N VAL A 159 -3.63 -13.19 0.18
CA VAL A 159 -3.90 -13.62 -1.20
C VAL A 159 -2.83 -13.03 -2.12
N LEU A 160 -1.97 -13.90 -2.63
CA LEU A 160 -0.81 -13.52 -3.44
C LEU A 160 -1.06 -13.94 -4.88
N VAL A 161 -1.09 -12.98 -5.80
CA VAL A 161 -1.36 -13.23 -7.21
C VAL A 161 -0.10 -12.90 -8.02
N ALA A 162 0.41 -13.87 -8.78
CA ALA A 162 1.58 -13.69 -9.65
C ALA A 162 2.78 -13.00 -8.95
N ALA A 163 3.03 -13.38 -7.70
CA ALA A 163 4.09 -12.84 -6.86
C ALA A 163 5.11 -13.92 -6.47
N THR A 164 6.30 -13.50 -6.07
CA THR A 164 7.37 -14.40 -5.64
C THR A 164 8.09 -13.81 -4.44
N SER A 165 8.64 -14.68 -3.58
CA SER A 165 9.50 -14.27 -2.47
C SER A 165 10.94 -13.97 -2.92
N ARG A 166 11.32 -14.38 -4.14
CA ARG A 166 12.66 -14.18 -4.71
C ARG A 166 12.55 -14.06 -6.22
N LEU A 167 13.14 -12.99 -6.76
CA LEU A 167 13.23 -12.81 -8.21
C LEU A 167 14.17 -13.86 -8.82
N SER A 168 13.73 -14.51 -9.88
CA SER A 168 14.59 -15.38 -10.69
C SER A 168 15.50 -14.54 -11.58
N ALA A 169 16.57 -15.14 -12.12
CA ALA A 169 17.43 -14.48 -13.10
C ALA A 169 16.62 -13.96 -14.32
N GLN A 170 15.60 -14.69 -14.73
CA GLN A 170 14.71 -14.28 -15.81
C GLN A 170 13.89 -13.03 -15.41
N ASN A 171 13.32 -12.98 -14.20
CA ASN A 171 12.61 -11.80 -13.74
C ASN A 171 13.53 -10.57 -13.72
N ILE A 172 14.75 -10.73 -13.20
CA ILE A 172 15.74 -9.63 -13.15
C ILE A 172 16.10 -9.14 -14.55
N ALA A 173 16.20 -10.06 -15.53
CA ALA A 173 16.55 -9.69 -16.91
C ALA A 173 15.43 -8.94 -17.65
N PHE A 174 14.17 -9.06 -17.19
CA PHE A 174 13.01 -8.39 -17.78
C PHE A 174 12.52 -7.16 -16.97
N SER A 175 13.15 -6.84 -15.85
CA SER A 175 12.88 -5.65 -15.05
C SER A 175 13.76 -4.47 -15.49
#